data_ff2e8e4fe3ffbe91b4b7922751cde149
#
_entry.id   ff2e8e4fe3ffbe91b4b7922751cde149
#
_cell.length_a   1.000
_cell.length_b   1.000
_cell.length_c   1.000
_cell.angle_alpha   90.00
_cell.angle_beta   90.00
_cell.angle_gamma   90.00
#
_symmetry.space_group_name_H-M   'P 1'
#
loop_
_entity.id
_entity.type
_entity.pdbx_description
1 polymer ?
#
loop_
_entity_poly.entity_id
_entity_poly.type
_entity_poly.pdbx_seq_one_letter_code
_entity_poly.pdbx_strand_id
1 'polypeptide(L)'
;MNLRTLTAARRAPGRRPTAVRSAAVAARETCELLLAEDAAVVKSDQDVRDLRLRLRRHLKRLGSVAAGARPAQPSLARLVETARRSAAQAPPAGLGEAQAYLRRLAGEVKAVLAEMGRCGLVCVHPRECPPAHAPDRAAAHIRKDFPDIGCRLLCNGFLSFDDTGGLAPDGSVDPPHRTGHAVPR
;
A
#
# COMPACT_ATOMS: atom_id res chain seq x y z
N MET A 1 -2.66 49.82 10.08
CA MET A 1 -2.12 48.50 10.47
C MET A 1 -3.01 47.43 9.82
N ASN A 2 -2.55 46.89 8.70
CA ASN A 2 -3.29 45.88 7.91
C ASN A 2 -2.82 44.49 8.30
N LEU A 3 -3.63 43.76 9.04
CA LEU A 3 -3.46 42.32 9.23
C LEU A 3 -3.93 41.60 7.94
N ARG A 4 -2.96 41.27 7.08
CA ARG A 4 -3.20 40.31 6.00
C ARG A 4 -3.28 38.92 6.61
N THR A 5 -4.49 38.38 6.68
CA THR A 5 -4.82 37.00 6.96
C THR A 5 -4.11 36.07 5.97
N LEU A 6 -3.08 35.40 6.43
CA LEU A 6 -2.47 34.26 5.71
C LEU A 6 -3.43 33.08 5.78
N THR A 7 -4.34 32.99 4.83
CA THR A 7 -5.07 31.76 4.52
C THR A 7 -4.09 30.79 3.87
N ALA A 8 -3.39 30.00 4.70
CA ALA A 8 -2.70 28.81 4.23
C ALA A 8 -3.74 27.87 3.67
N ALA A 9 -3.82 27.79 2.34
CA ALA A 9 -4.59 26.80 1.64
C ALA A 9 -4.08 25.40 2.07
N ARG A 10 -4.78 24.77 3.00
CA ARG A 10 -4.60 23.35 3.33
C ARG A 10 -4.91 22.58 2.06
N ARG A 11 -3.86 22.16 1.36
CA ARG A 11 -3.99 21.15 0.30
C ARG A 11 -4.63 19.93 0.91
N ALA A 12 -5.87 19.66 0.52
CA ALA A 12 -6.59 18.44 0.87
C ALA A 12 -5.73 17.22 0.46
N PRO A 13 -5.45 16.26 1.36
CA PRO A 13 -4.72 15.04 1.04
C PRO A 13 -5.66 14.02 0.40
N GLY A 14 -6.44 14.42 -0.60
CA GLY A 14 -7.46 13.59 -1.17
C GLY A 14 -7.23 13.32 -2.64
N ARG A 15 -6.43 12.31 -2.99
CA ARG A 15 -6.55 11.49 -4.23
C ARG A 15 -5.40 10.52 -4.48
N ARG A 16 -4.76 9.99 -3.44
CA ARG A 16 -3.71 8.97 -3.63
C ARG A 16 -4.14 7.49 -3.49
N PRO A 17 -5.37 7.09 -3.05
CA PRO A 17 -5.59 5.70 -2.70
C PRO A 17 -5.61 4.74 -3.89
N THR A 18 -6.31 5.08 -4.96
CA THR A 18 -6.61 4.12 -6.05
C THR A 18 -5.38 3.72 -6.88
N ALA A 19 -4.57 4.68 -7.31
CA ALA A 19 -3.41 4.38 -8.15
C ALA A 19 -2.28 3.65 -7.40
N VAL A 20 -2.07 3.98 -6.12
CA VAL A 20 -1.09 3.31 -5.26
C VAL A 20 -1.55 1.89 -4.93
N ARG A 21 -2.82 1.70 -4.61
CA ARG A 21 -3.44 0.40 -4.36
C ARG A 21 -3.29 -0.51 -5.57
N SER A 22 -3.74 -0.07 -6.72
CA SER A 22 -3.64 -0.88 -7.95
C SER A 22 -2.19 -1.22 -8.31
N ALA A 23 -1.23 -0.34 -8.01
CA ALA A 23 0.19 -0.62 -8.21
C ALA A 23 0.71 -1.69 -7.25
N ALA A 24 0.28 -1.69 -5.99
CA ALA A 24 0.68 -2.70 -5.00
C ALA A 24 0.06 -4.07 -5.29
N VAL A 25 -1.22 -4.10 -5.69
CA VAL A 25 -1.91 -5.33 -6.12
C VAL A 25 -1.20 -5.95 -7.33
N ALA A 26 -1.00 -5.17 -8.39
CA ALA A 26 -0.32 -5.65 -9.59
C ALA A 26 1.13 -6.11 -9.34
N ALA A 27 1.83 -5.47 -8.40
CA ALA A 27 3.17 -5.91 -7.99
C ALA A 27 3.12 -7.24 -7.24
N ARG A 28 2.15 -7.41 -6.35
CA ARG A 28 1.92 -8.66 -5.60
C ARG A 28 1.64 -9.81 -6.54
N GLU A 29 0.66 -9.66 -7.44
CA GLU A 29 0.31 -10.69 -8.44
C GLU A 29 1.52 -11.11 -9.27
N THR A 30 2.34 -10.15 -9.70
CA THR A 30 3.59 -10.45 -10.43
C THR A 30 4.59 -11.23 -9.57
N CYS A 31 4.71 -10.90 -8.29
CA CYS A 31 5.59 -11.62 -7.37
C CYS A 31 5.07 -13.04 -7.08
N GLU A 32 3.78 -13.20 -6.83
CA GLU A 32 3.14 -14.50 -6.60
C GLU A 32 3.32 -15.43 -7.80
N LEU A 33 3.12 -14.90 -9.01
CA LEU A 33 3.35 -15.63 -10.25
C LEU A 33 4.80 -16.16 -10.36
N LEU A 34 5.80 -15.35 -10.01
CA LEU A 34 7.22 -15.72 -10.11
C LEU A 34 7.72 -16.59 -8.97
N LEU A 35 7.08 -16.53 -7.81
CA LEU A 35 7.47 -17.25 -6.60
C LEU A 35 6.70 -18.57 -6.41
N ALA A 36 5.69 -18.85 -7.23
CA ALA A 36 4.98 -20.13 -7.23
C ALA A 36 5.94 -21.30 -7.58
N GLU A 37 5.84 -22.40 -6.84
CA GLU A 37 6.74 -23.55 -6.97
C GLU A 37 6.67 -24.19 -8.36
N ASP A 38 5.48 -24.27 -8.94
CA ASP A 38 5.22 -24.92 -10.25
C ASP A 38 5.26 -23.95 -11.44
N ALA A 39 5.72 -22.71 -11.23
CA ALA A 39 5.64 -21.69 -12.25
C ALA A 39 6.69 -21.84 -13.35
N ALA A 40 6.39 -22.67 -14.35
CA ALA A 40 7.06 -22.63 -15.66
C ALA A 40 6.65 -21.36 -16.46
N VAL A 41 6.66 -20.21 -15.79
CA VAL A 41 6.20 -18.92 -16.36
C VAL A 41 7.24 -18.35 -17.33
N VAL A 42 8.50 -18.67 -17.11
CA VAL A 42 9.62 -18.16 -17.90
C VAL A 42 10.08 -19.27 -18.83
N LYS A 43 9.73 -19.17 -20.11
CA LYS A 43 10.03 -20.16 -21.14
C LYS A 43 11.01 -19.65 -22.19
N SER A 44 11.24 -18.35 -22.22
CA SER A 44 12.05 -17.68 -23.25
C SER A 44 12.76 -16.44 -22.69
N ASP A 45 13.79 -16.00 -23.40
CA ASP A 45 14.48 -14.74 -23.10
C ASP A 45 13.52 -13.53 -23.21
N GLN A 46 12.49 -13.64 -24.02
CA GLN A 46 11.47 -12.60 -24.12
C GLN A 46 10.67 -12.49 -22.83
N ASP A 47 10.27 -13.62 -22.24
CA ASP A 47 9.59 -13.63 -20.93
C ASP A 47 10.46 -12.99 -19.84
N VAL A 48 11.76 -13.31 -19.85
CA VAL A 48 12.73 -12.69 -18.92
C VAL A 48 12.74 -11.17 -19.06
N ARG A 49 12.83 -10.66 -20.29
CA ARG A 49 12.82 -9.23 -20.56
C ARG A 49 11.53 -8.56 -20.09
N ASP A 50 10.39 -9.14 -20.40
CA ASP A 50 9.07 -8.58 -20.10
C ASP A 50 8.79 -8.57 -18.59
N LEU A 51 9.06 -9.68 -17.90
CA LEU A 51 8.88 -9.79 -16.45
C LEU A 51 9.83 -8.85 -15.67
N ARG A 52 11.11 -8.79 -16.10
CA ARG A 52 12.05 -7.82 -15.52
C ARG A 52 11.55 -6.37 -15.69
N LEU A 53 11.11 -6.01 -16.89
CA LEU A 53 10.58 -4.68 -17.17
C LEU A 53 9.34 -4.38 -16.30
N ARG A 54 8.46 -5.36 -16.11
CA ARG A 54 7.28 -5.26 -15.24
C ARG A 54 7.69 -5.02 -13.80
N LEU A 55 8.61 -5.80 -13.24
CA LEU A 55 9.14 -5.60 -11.88
C LEU A 55 9.80 -4.23 -11.70
N ARG A 56 10.58 -3.75 -12.68
CA ARG A 56 11.15 -2.39 -12.66
C ARG A 56 10.08 -1.29 -12.63
N ARG A 57 8.99 -1.45 -13.38
CA ARG A 57 7.86 -0.51 -13.35
C ARG A 57 7.18 -0.50 -11.99
N HIS A 58 7.00 -1.68 -11.38
CA HIS A 58 6.47 -1.78 -10.03
C HIS A 58 7.38 -1.06 -9.03
N LEU A 59 8.67 -1.36 -9.02
CA LEU A 59 9.66 -0.70 -8.15
C LEU A 59 9.70 0.82 -8.32
N LYS A 60 9.57 1.32 -9.55
CA LYS A 60 9.48 2.77 -9.79
C LYS A 60 8.26 3.39 -9.08
N ARG A 61 7.08 2.76 -9.24
CA ARG A 61 5.83 3.24 -8.62
C ARG A 61 5.86 3.13 -7.10
N LEU A 62 6.25 1.97 -6.56
CA LEU A 62 6.37 1.75 -5.12
C LEU A 62 7.40 2.70 -4.50
N GLY A 63 8.54 2.91 -5.16
CA GLY A 63 9.56 3.82 -4.70
C GLY A 63 9.12 5.29 -4.67
N SER A 64 8.25 5.72 -5.58
CA SER A 64 7.66 7.06 -5.54
C SER A 64 6.73 7.22 -4.33
N VAL A 65 5.97 6.17 -3.99
CA VAL A 65 5.13 6.17 -2.78
C VAL A 65 5.99 6.21 -1.52
N ALA A 66 7.03 5.37 -1.47
CA ALA A 66 7.97 5.32 -0.34
C ALA A 66 8.65 6.68 -0.10
N ALA A 67 9.10 7.35 -1.17
CA ALA A 67 9.73 8.67 -1.08
C ALA A 67 8.76 9.77 -0.60
N GLY A 68 7.46 9.60 -0.83
CA GLY A 68 6.41 10.51 -0.36
C GLY A 68 5.94 10.25 1.07
N ALA A 69 6.41 9.17 1.72
CA ALA A 69 5.99 8.82 3.07
C ALA A 69 6.42 9.87 4.11
N ARG A 70 5.53 10.15 5.06
CA ARG A 70 5.80 11.03 6.19
C ARG A 70 5.27 10.38 7.48
N PRO A 71 6.09 10.21 8.53
CA PRO A 71 7.54 10.49 8.55
C PRO A 71 8.34 9.62 7.57
N ALA A 72 9.57 10.02 7.25
CA ALA A 72 10.47 9.25 6.41
C ALA A 72 10.75 7.86 7.01
N GLN A 73 10.83 6.85 6.15
CA GLN A 73 11.02 5.44 6.53
C GLN A 73 12.37 4.92 6.00
N PRO A 74 13.47 5.03 6.80
CA PRO A 74 14.82 4.67 6.32
C PRO A 74 14.97 3.20 5.93
N SER A 75 14.27 2.28 6.64
CA SER A 75 14.27 0.85 6.32
C SER A 75 13.67 0.59 4.94
N LEU A 76 12.53 1.21 4.67
CA LEU A 76 11.85 1.10 3.38
C LEU A 76 12.69 1.71 2.24
N ALA A 77 13.32 2.86 2.47
CA ALA A 77 14.19 3.49 1.49
C ALA A 77 15.36 2.58 1.09
N ARG A 78 15.99 1.93 2.07
CA ARG A 78 17.07 0.95 1.82
C ARG A 78 16.59 -0.26 1.03
N LEU A 79 15.43 -0.83 1.35
CA LEU A 79 14.86 -1.95 0.61
C LEU A 79 14.56 -1.58 -0.84
N VAL A 80 13.94 -0.43 -1.07
CA VAL A 80 13.66 0.08 -2.42
C VAL A 80 14.94 0.27 -3.22
N GLU A 81 15.99 0.84 -2.61
CA GLU A 81 17.27 1.07 -3.27
C GLU A 81 18.00 -0.24 -3.60
N THR A 82 17.97 -1.21 -2.69
CA THR A 82 18.53 -2.55 -2.95
C THR A 82 17.82 -3.22 -4.12
N ALA A 83 16.50 -3.27 -4.12
CA ALA A 83 15.72 -3.86 -5.20
C ALA A 83 15.92 -3.14 -6.55
N ARG A 84 16.10 -1.81 -6.54
CA ARG A 84 16.42 -1.04 -7.75
C ARG A 84 17.79 -1.38 -8.31
N ARG A 85 18.80 -1.53 -7.46
CA ARG A 85 20.15 -1.93 -7.87
C ARG A 85 20.14 -3.34 -8.48
N SER A 86 19.46 -4.29 -7.83
CA SER A 86 19.28 -5.65 -8.39
C SER A 86 18.56 -5.61 -9.75
N ALA A 87 17.51 -4.82 -9.89
CA ALA A 87 16.76 -4.67 -11.13
C ALA A 87 17.56 -3.97 -12.25
N ALA A 88 18.56 -3.16 -11.90
CA ALA A 88 19.44 -2.50 -12.87
C ALA A 88 20.44 -3.47 -13.51
N GLN A 89 20.83 -4.53 -12.80
CA GLN A 89 21.74 -5.54 -13.32
C GLN A 89 21.16 -6.25 -14.55
N ALA A 90 22.01 -6.60 -15.51
CA ALA A 90 21.60 -7.44 -16.63
C ALA A 90 21.22 -8.84 -16.12
N PRO A 91 20.17 -9.48 -16.64
CA PRO A 91 19.90 -10.87 -16.33
C PRO A 91 21.03 -11.75 -16.89
N PRO A 92 21.32 -12.89 -16.23
CA PRO A 92 22.26 -13.88 -16.77
C PRO A 92 21.81 -14.42 -18.12
N ALA A 93 22.77 -14.94 -18.92
CA ALA A 93 22.49 -15.45 -20.26
C ALA A 93 21.74 -16.80 -20.26
N GLY A 94 21.89 -17.63 -19.23
CA GLY A 94 21.21 -18.92 -19.12
C GLY A 94 19.78 -18.80 -18.61
N LEU A 95 18.83 -19.51 -19.25
CA LEU A 95 17.41 -19.43 -18.88
C LEU A 95 17.17 -19.80 -17.40
N GLY A 96 17.82 -20.86 -16.89
CA GLY A 96 17.69 -21.26 -15.49
C GLY A 96 18.24 -20.20 -14.51
N GLU A 97 19.38 -19.60 -14.84
CA GLU A 97 19.96 -18.52 -14.04
C GLU A 97 19.12 -17.24 -14.11
N ALA A 98 18.56 -16.94 -15.28
CA ALA A 98 17.65 -15.82 -15.46
C ALA A 98 16.33 -16.01 -14.68
N GLN A 99 15.81 -17.23 -14.60
CA GLN A 99 14.68 -17.58 -13.73
C GLN A 99 15.02 -17.34 -12.25
N ALA A 100 16.19 -17.83 -11.79
CA ALA A 100 16.65 -17.61 -10.42
C ALA A 100 16.81 -16.11 -10.10
N TYR A 101 17.35 -15.34 -11.05
CA TYR A 101 17.46 -13.89 -10.96
C TYR A 101 16.09 -13.23 -10.80
N LEU A 102 15.07 -13.59 -11.63
CA LEU A 102 13.73 -13.04 -11.54
C LEU A 102 13.03 -13.40 -10.22
N ARG A 103 13.19 -14.64 -9.73
CA ARG A 103 12.66 -15.06 -8.42
C ARG A 103 13.28 -14.25 -7.29
N ARG A 104 14.61 -14.05 -7.29
CA ARG A 104 15.27 -13.19 -6.30
C ARG A 104 14.72 -11.77 -6.34
N LEU A 105 14.62 -11.18 -7.53
CA LEU A 105 14.09 -9.82 -7.70
C LEU A 105 12.62 -9.72 -7.25
N ALA A 106 11.79 -10.72 -7.53
CA ALA A 106 10.42 -10.79 -7.03
C ALA A 106 10.37 -10.87 -5.49
N GLY A 107 11.29 -11.61 -4.87
CA GLY A 107 11.44 -11.66 -3.42
C GLY A 107 11.78 -10.30 -2.82
N GLU A 108 12.67 -9.54 -3.45
CA GLU A 108 13.02 -8.17 -3.03
C GLU A 108 11.81 -7.21 -3.16
N VAL A 109 11.05 -7.30 -4.25
CA VAL A 109 9.81 -6.52 -4.43
C VAL A 109 8.76 -6.90 -3.37
N LYS A 110 8.62 -8.18 -3.06
CA LYS A 110 7.73 -8.67 -1.99
C LYS A 110 8.15 -8.12 -0.62
N ALA A 111 9.46 -8.05 -0.33
CA ALA A 111 9.96 -7.44 0.90
C ALA A 111 9.65 -5.93 0.98
N VAL A 112 9.77 -5.19 -0.13
CA VAL A 112 9.34 -3.79 -0.22
C VAL A 112 7.84 -3.66 0.09
N LEU A 113 6.99 -4.49 -0.51
CA LEU A 113 5.54 -4.47 -0.26
C LEU A 113 5.20 -4.78 1.20
N ALA A 114 5.87 -5.76 1.81
CA ALA A 114 5.68 -6.12 3.22
C ALA A 114 6.04 -4.94 4.15
N GLU A 115 7.17 -4.26 3.88
CA GLU A 115 7.58 -3.09 4.65
C GLU A 115 6.60 -1.91 4.46
N MET A 116 6.15 -1.67 3.22
CA MET A 116 5.11 -0.67 2.95
C MET A 116 3.81 -0.96 3.69
N GLY A 117 3.44 -2.25 3.83
CA GLY A 117 2.30 -2.69 4.63
C GLY A 117 2.50 -2.36 6.12
N ARG A 118 3.69 -2.67 6.68
CA ARG A 118 4.04 -2.34 8.07
C ARG A 118 3.98 -0.82 8.33
N CYS A 119 4.45 -0.03 7.36
CA CYS A 119 4.36 1.43 7.43
C CYS A 119 2.95 1.97 7.12
N GLY A 120 2.00 1.13 6.72
CA GLY A 120 0.63 1.50 6.37
C GLY A 120 0.48 2.31 5.09
N LEU A 121 1.44 2.18 4.19
CA LEU A 121 1.43 2.86 2.88
C LEU A 121 0.62 2.10 1.84
N VAL A 122 0.49 0.77 2.00
CA VAL A 122 -0.28 -0.12 1.13
C VAL A 122 -1.00 -1.19 1.95
N CYS A 123 -2.10 -1.71 1.40
CA CYS A 123 -2.77 -2.89 1.93
C CYS A 123 -2.08 -4.15 1.41
N VAL A 124 -1.74 -5.06 2.32
CA VAL A 124 -1.06 -6.33 1.99
C VAL A 124 -1.94 -7.56 2.25
N HIS A 125 -3.21 -7.38 2.56
CA HIS A 125 -4.14 -8.48 2.85
C HIS A 125 -4.52 -9.24 1.57
N PRO A 126 -4.82 -10.55 1.66
CA PRO A 126 -5.25 -11.36 0.52
C PRO A 126 -6.52 -10.82 -0.14
N ARG A 127 -7.48 -10.36 0.67
CA ARG A 127 -8.61 -9.56 0.20
C ARG A 127 -8.29 -8.09 0.40
N GLU A 128 -8.44 -7.34 -0.68
CA GLU A 128 -8.20 -5.90 -0.62
C GLU A 128 -9.21 -5.22 0.32
N CYS A 129 -8.70 -4.43 1.27
CA CYS A 129 -9.56 -3.67 2.16
C CYS A 129 -10.34 -2.59 1.38
N PRO A 130 -11.61 -2.35 1.70
CA PRO A 130 -12.38 -1.29 1.06
C PRO A 130 -11.72 0.08 1.33
N PRO A 131 -11.83 1.03 0.38
CA PRO A 131 -11.30 2.39 0.58
C PRO A 131 -12.06 3.12 1.71
N ALA A 132 -11.40 4.10 2.35
CA ALA A 132 -11.98 4.82 3.49
C ALA A 132 -13.28 5.59 3.20
N HIS A 133 -13.55 5.90 1.92
CA HIS A 133 -14.76 6.57 1.47
C HIS A 133 -15.88 5.60 1.01
N ALA A 134 -15.62 4.29 0.98
CA ALA A 134 -16.61 3.30 0.58
C ALA A 134 -17.66 3.07 1.69
N PRO A 135 -18.89 2.67 1.35
CA PRO A 135 -19.92 2.36 2.32
C PRO A 135 -19.52 1.26 3.31
N ASP A 136 -18.74 0.30 2.83
CA ASP A 136 -18.21 -0.86 3.57
C ASP A 136 -16.83 -0.62 4.20
N ARG A 137 -16.40 0.64 4.34
CA ARG A 137 -15.08 1.03 4.86
C ARG A 137 -14.71 0.38 6.19
N ALA A 138 -15.69 0.09 7.03
CA ALA A 138 -15.50 -0.55 8.33
C ALA A 138 -15.09 -2.03 8.22
N ALA A 139 -15.25 -2.67 7.06
CA ALA A 139 -14.81 -4.03 6.80
C ALA A 139 -13.28 -4.13 6.54
N ALA A 140 -12.55 -3.02 6.57
CA ALA A 140 -11.10 -3.04 6.46
C ALA A 140 -10.47 -3.67 7.71
N HIS A 141 -9.34 -4.36 7.53
CA HIS A 141 -8.61 -4.98 8.64
C HIS A 141 -8.18 -3.95 9.68
N ILE A 142 -8.27 -4.33 10.94
CA ILE A 142 -7.78 -3.54 12.07
C ILE A 142 -6.24 -3.54 12.00
N ARG A 143 -5.66 -2.36 11.86
CA ARG A 143 -4.22 -2.15 11.85
C ARG A 143 -3.67 -1.90 13.26
N LYS A 144 -4.42 -1.18 14.07
CA LYS A 144 -4.10 -0.90 15.47
C LYS A 144 -5.39 -0.74 16.27
N ASP A 145 -5.45 -1.40 17.39
CA ASP A 145 -6.55 -1.29 18.35
C ASP A 145 -6.10 -0.44 19.55
N PHE A 146 -6.99 0.41 20.02
CA PHE A 146 -6.81 1.26 21.19
C PHE A 146 -8.02 1.07 22.12
N PRO A 147 -8.09 -0.08 22.82
CA PRO A 147 -9.26 -0.45 23.60
C PRO A 147 -9.57 0.54 24.71
N ASP A 148 -8.56 1.17 25.31
CA ASP A 148 -8.72 2.15 26.41
C ASP A 148 -9.54 3.37 26.01
N ILE A 149 -9.62 3.69 24.74
CA ILE A 149 -10.39 4.82 24.20
C ILE A 149 -11.45 4.39 23.17
N GLY A 150 -11.71 3.07 23.04
CA GLY A 150 -12.69 2.52 22.11
C GLY A 150 -12.42 2.92 20.65
N CYS A 151 -11.16 2.97 20.23
CA CYS A 151 -10.78 3.46 18.91
C CYS A 151 -9.96 2.40 18.15
N ARG A 152 -10.24 2.25 16.85
CA ARG A 152 -9.50 1.34 15.95
C ARG A 152 -9.03 2.08 14.71
N LEU A 153 -7.75 2.00 14.44
CA LEU A 153 -7.19 2.42 13.15
C LEU A 153 -7.28 1.27 12.16
N LEU A 154 -8.02 1.47 11.08
CA LEU A 154 -8.17 0.48 10.03
C LEU A 154 -7.08 0.60 8.96
N CYS A 155 -6.89 -0.47 8.18
CA CYS A 155 -5.88 -0.55 7.11
C CYS A 155 -6.05 0.52 6.03
N ASN A 156 -7.29 0.96 5.78
CA ASN A 156 -7.63 2.04 4.84
C ASN A 156 -7.42 3.45 5.42
N GLY A 157 -6.93 3.54 6.68
CA GLY A 157 -6.68 4.81 7.36
C GLY A 157 -7.91 5.41 8.06
N PHE A 158 -9.06 4.72 8.02
CA PHE A 158 -10.25 5.14 8.76
C PHE A 158 -10.06 4.86 10.26
N LEU A 159 -10.37 5.85 11.10
CA LEU A 159 -10.46 5.68 12.54
C LEU A 159 -11.93 5.39 12.89
N SER A 160 -12.18 4.19 13.41
CA SER A 160 -13.50 3.77 13.89
C SER A 160 -13.56 3.90 15.39
N PHE A 161 -14.62 4.49 15.91
CA PHE A 161 -14.91 4.59 17.34
C PHE A 161 -16.11 3.70 17.66
N ASP A 162 -16.12 3.07 18.83
CA ASP A 162 -17.12 2.05 19.18
C ASP A 162 -18.56 2.62 19.24
N ASP A 163 -18.71 3.87 19.65
CA ASP A 163 -20.02 4.48 19.91
C ASP A 163 -20.24 5.88 19.29
N THR A 164 -19.20 6.46 18.68
CA THR A 164 -19.24 7.84 18.18
C THR A 164 -18.99 7.99 16.68
N GLY A 165 -19.07 6.88 15.91
CA GLY A 165 -18.88 6.90 14.47
C GLY A 165 -17.42 6.75 14.05
N GLY A 166 -16.92 7.59 13.15
CA GLY A 166 -15.56 7.48 12.66
C GLY A 166 -14.99 8.73 12.02
N LEU A 167 -13.69 8.68 11.76
CA LEU A 167 -12.95 9.75 11.09
C LEU A 167 -12.20 9.20 9.89
N ALA A 168 -12.49 9.74 8.71
CA ALA A 168 -11.79 9.37 7.49
C ALA A 168 -10.43 10.09 7.38
N PRO A 169 -9.48 9.57 6.56
CA PRO A 169 -8.14 10.16 6.40
C PRO A 169 -8.14 11.59 5.82
N ASP A 170 -9.22 12.01 5.18
CA ASP A 170 -9.41 13.35 4.64
C ASP A 170 -9.98 14.34 5.67
N GLY A 171 -10.26 13.85 6.90
CA GLY A 171 -10.85 14.63 7.98
C GLY A 171 -12.38 14.67 7.98
N SER A 172 -13.04 13.95 7.07
CA SER A 172 -14.49 13.83 7.10
C SER A 172 -14.94 12.95 8.27
N VAL A 173 -15.99 13.38 8.96
CA VAL A 173 -16.56 12.69 10.12
C VAL A 173 -17.73 11.82 9.67
N ASP A 174 -17.70 10.56 10.08
CA ASP A 174 -18.83 9.63 9.95
C ASP A 174 -19.66 9.70 11.23
N PRO A 175 -20.92 10.14 11.15
CA PRO A 175 -21.75 10.30 12.35
C PRO A 175 -22.02 8.95 13.02
N PRO A 176 -22.26 8.92 14.34
CA PRO A 176 -22.58 7.70 15.06
C PRO A 176 -23.89 7.11 14.56
N HIS A 177 -23.89 5.83 14.25
CA HIS A 177 -25.09 5.07 13.88
C HIS A 177 -25.91 4.68 15.14
N ARG A 178 -26.17 5.61 16.03
CA ARG A 178 -27.08 5.37 17.13
C ARG A 178 -28.50 5.29 16.57
N THR A 179 -29.05 4.09 16.53
CA THR A 179 -30.51 3.93 16.45
C THR A 179 -31.08 4.69 17.65
N GLY A 180 -31.74 5.80 17.39
CA GLY A 180 -32.31 6.64 18.43
C GLY A 180 -33.21 5.77 19.32
N HIS A 181 -32.81 5.55 20.58
CA HIS A 181 -33.77 5.19 21.61
C HIS A 181 -34.68 6.40 21.75
N ALA A 182 -35.87 6.31 21.14
CA ALA A 182 -36.94 7.22 21.46
C ALA A 182 -37.19 7.11 22.98
N VAL A 183 -36.81 8.14 23.71
CA VAL A 183 -37.20 8.26 25.12
C VAL A 183 -38.71 8.41 25.11
N PRO A 184 -39.50 7.47 25.66
CA PRO A 184 -40.94 7.65 25.77
C PRO A 184 -41.18 8.82 26.72
N ARG A 185 -41.97 9.79 26.26
CA ARG A 185 -42.49 10.89 27.09
C ARG A 185 -43.52 10.38 28.07
#